data_b6bb01e226247689207f08a31da2863c
#
_entry.id   b6bb01e226247689207f08a31da2863c
#
_cell.length_a   1.000
_cell.length_b   1.000
_cell.length_c   1.000
_cell.angle_alpha   90.00
_cell.angle_beta   90.00
_cell.angle_gamma   90.00
#
_symmetry.space_group_name_H-M   'P 1'
#
loop_
_entity.id
_entity.type
_entity.pdbx_description
1 polymer ?
#
loop_
_entity_poly.entity_id
_entity_poly.type
_entity_poly.pdbx_seq_one_letter_code
_entity_poly.pdbx_strand_id
1 'polypeptide(L)'
;MDSGRREKRSPKKFAVLLSNGTKPVVAECASTENVSDNGARVRTVRPWKQDTRVLVKSSLGELRARARVVYCQTLPDSTFAVGLEFLARTDAWVTR
;
A
#
# COMPACT_ATOMS: atom_id res chain seq x y z
N MET A 1 -19.63 -18.59 4.72
CA MET A 1 -18.50 -18.80 4.70
C MET A 1 -17.78 -18.65 3.51
N ASP A 2 -16.76 -18.17 3.45
CA ASP A 2 -16.09 -17.94 2.32
C ASP A 2 -15.13 -18.94 2.00
N SER A 3 -15.54 -20.09 2.11
CA SER A 3 -14.68 -21.15 2.03
C SER A 3 -13.81 -21.18 0.84
N GLY A 4 -14.06 -20.62 -0.18
CA GLY A 4 -13.19 -20.69 -1.30
C GLY A 4 -12.09 -19.70 -1.31
N ARG A 5 -12.05 -18.85 -0.33
CA ARG A 5 -11.10 -17.78 -0.40
C ARG A 5 -9.79 -18.19 0.10
N ARG A 6 -8.76 -18.06 -0.68
CA ARG A 6 -7.51 -18.41 -0.28
C ARG A 6 -6.78 -17.32 0.30
N GLU A 7 -6.81 -16.15 -0.26
CA GLU A 7 -6.05 -15.06 0.20
C GLU A 7 -6.88 -14.28 1.13
N LYS A 8 -6.39 -13.88 2.25
CA LYS A 8 -7.12 -13.10 3.15
C LYS A 8 -7.06 -11.69 2.73
N ARG A 9 -8.06 -11.24 2.06
CA ARG A 9 -8.10 -9.90 1.64
C ARG A 9 -8.92 -9.15 2.64
N SER A 10 -8.36 -8.19 3.28
CA SER A 10 -9.02 -7.44 4.30
C SER A 10 -9.37 -6.05 3.80
N PRO A 11 -10.61 -5.63 3.89
CA PRO A 11 -10.99 -4.30 3.45
C PRO A 11 -10.71 -3.24 4.52
N LYS A 12 -9.83 -3.50 5.42
CA LYS A 12 -9.53 -2.53 6.44
C LYS A 12 -8.95 -1.28 5.86
N LYS A 13 -9.38 -0.16 6.39
CA LYS A 13 -8.85 1.12 6.00
C LYS A 13 -8.02 1.67 7.10
N PHE A 14 -6.77 1.90 6.87
CA PHE A 14 -5.92 2.53 7.87
C PHE A 14 -4.86 3.34 7.14
N ALA A 15 -4.28 4.26 7.86
CA ALA A 15 -3.32 5.17 7.27
C ALA A 15 -1.95 4.53 7.18
N VAL A 16 -1.26 4.82 6.09
CA VAL A 16 0.12 4.39 5.91
C VAL A 16 0.91 5.57 5.39
N LEU A 17 2.20 5.53 5.61
CA LEU A 17 3.11 6.51 5.05
C LEU A 17 3.86 5.83 3.93
N LEU A 18 3.77 6.42 2.74
CA LEU A 18 4.53 5.95 1.60
C LEU A 18 5.72 6.87 1.41
N SER A 19 6.88 6.32 1.15
CA SER A 19 8.08 7.12 0.95
C SER A 19 8.92 6.47 -0.12
N ASN A 20 9.55 7.28 -0.97
CA ASN A 20 10.38 6.72 -2.02
C ASN A 20 11.76 6.33 -1.53
N GLY A 21 12.17 6.76 -0.37
CA GLY A 21 13.45 6.34 0.17
C GLY A 21 14.66 6.90 -0.52
N THR A 22 14.51 7.80 -1.47
CA THR A 22 15.65 8.37 -2.18
C THR A 22 15.56 9.88 -2.10
N LYS A 23 16.59 10.56 -2.54
CA LYS A 23 16.60 12.01 -2.51
C LYS A 23 16.21 12.57 -3.85
N PRO A 24 15.38 13.58 -3.88
CA PRO A 24 14.74 14.18 -2.72
C PRO A 24 13.68 13.22 -2.19
N VAL A 25 13.49 13.20 -0.89
CA VAL A 25 12.55 12.32 -0.29
C VAL A 25 11.14 12.82 -0.56
N VAL A 26 10.31 11.93 -1.06
CA VAL A 26 8.90 12.22 -1.26
C VAL A 26 8.15 11.28 -0.37
N ALA A 27 7.31 11.81 0.48
CA ALA A 27 6.52 10.99 1.39
C ALA A 27 5.10 11.50 1.41
N GLU A 28 4.19 10.60 1.56
CA GLU A 28 2.77 10.94 1.55
C GLU A 28 2.00 10.03 2.47
N CYS A 29 1.07 10.58 3.24
CA CYS A 29 0.16 9.76 4.00
C CYS A 29 -0.95 9.31 3.07
N ALA A 30 -1.19 8.04 3.05
CA ALA A 30 -2.21 7.45 2.19
C ALA A 30 -3.11 6.57 3.04
N SER A 31 -4.22 6.14 2.50
CA SER A 31 -5.08 5.22 3.21
C SER A 31 -5.22 3.95 2.41
N THR A 32 -5.23 2.82 3.11
CA THR A 32 -5.40 1.55 2.44
C THR A 32 -6.86 1.37 2.08
N GLU A 33 -7.11 0.68 0.97
CA GLU A 33 -8.44 0.27 0.60
C GLU A 33 -8.59 -1.22 0.76
N ASN A 34 -7.56 -1.96 0.52
CA ASN A 34 -7.54 -3.36 0.89
C ASN A 34 -6.09 -3.80 1.00
N VAL A 35 -5.87 -4.85 1.72
CA VAL A 35 -4.53 -5.35 1.99
C VAL A 35 -4.58 -6.86 1.94
N SER A 36 -3.57 -7.47 1.35
CA SER A 36 -3.40 -8.92 1.37
C SER A 36 -1.95 -9.20 1.69
N ASP A 37 -1.61 -10.48 1.74
CA ASP A 37 -0.23 -10.84 2.02
C ASP A 37 0.72 -10.42 0.92
N ASN A 38 0.24 -10.24 -0.28
CA ASN A 38 1.11 -9.92 -1.40
C ASN A 38 1.17 -8.44 -1.74
N GLY A 39 0.25 -7.68 -1.26
CA GLY A 39 0.24 -6.27 -1.62
C GLY A 39 -0.92 -5.52 -1.03
N ALA A 40 -1.10 -4.32 -1.51
CA ALA A 40 -2.16 -3.46 -1.00
C ALA A 40 -2.60 -2.51 -2.10
N ARG A 41 -3.83 -2.04 -1.97
CA ARG A 41 -4.30 -0.95 -2.82
C ARG A 41 -4.51 0.23 -1.88
N VAL A 42 -3.90 1.34 -2.20
CA VAL A 42 -3.96 2.52 -1.36
C VAL A 42 -4.47 3.69 -2.16
N ARG A 43 -5.04 4.67 -1.48
CA ARG A 43 -5.50 5.88 -2.11
C ARG A 43 -4.53 6.99 -1.78
N THR A 44 -4.07 7.71 -2.79
CA THR A 44 -3.12 8.78 -2.62
C THR A 44 -3.63 10.06 -3.26
N VAL A 45 -3.06 11.17 -2.87
CA VAL A 45 -3.37 12.46 -3.45
C VAL A 45 -2.45 12.76 -4.62
N ARG A 46 -1.25 12.21 -4.58
CA ARG A 46 -0.28 12.40 -5.65
C ARG A 46 -0.15 11.15 -6.47
N PRO A 47 0.17 11.27 -7.75
CA PRO A 47 0.44 10.08 -8.54
C PRO A 47 1.79 9.48 -8.15
N TRP A 48 1.88 8.18 -8.19
CA TRP A 48 3.13 7.46 -7.94
C TRP A 48 3.45 6.66 -9.18
N LYS A 49 4.65 6.87 -9.68
CA LYS A 49 5.03 6.27 -10.94
C LYS A 49 5.18 4.78 -10.84
N GLN A 50 4.75 4.07 -11.88
CA GLN A 50 4.87 2.63 -11.93
C GLN A 50 6.33 2.23 -11.77
N ASP A 51 6.56 1.15 -11.09
CA ASP A 51 7.87 0.59 -10.80
C ASP A 51 8.68 1.37 -9.76
N THR A 52 8.12 2.40 -9.19
CA THR A 52 8.81 3.09 -8.10
C THR A 52 8.87 2.15 -6.90
N ARG A 53 10.04 2.08 -6.27
CA ARG A 53 10.19 1.35 -5.04
C ARG A 53 9.84 2.25 -3.90
N VAL A 54 9.00 1.76 -3.00
CA VAL A 54 8.52 2.58 -1.90
C VAL A 54 8.67 1.84 -0.59
N LEU A 55 8.76 2.61 0.47
CA LEU A 55 8.69 2.09 1.81
C LEU A 55 7.29 2.40 2.32
N VAL A 56 6.66 1.41 2.92
CA VAL A 56 5.32 1.53 3.44
C VAL A 56 5.37 1.32 4.93
N LYS A 57 4.81 2.23 5.69
CA LYS A 57 4.84 2.13 7.12
C LYS A 57 3.46 2.41 7.64
N SER A 58 2.93 1.58 8.52
CA SER A 58 1.61 1.83 9.05
C SER A 58 1.66 3.00 10.01
N SER A 59 0.53 3.66 10.20
CA SER A 59 0.48 4.79 11.08
C SER A 59 0.77 4.40 12.52
N LEU A 60 0.59 3.15 12.85
CA LEU A 60 0.91 2.69 14.19
C LEU A 60 2.39 2.44 14.36
N GLY A 61 3.12 2.46 13.29
CA GLY A 61 4.57 2.36 13.36
C GLY A 61 5.11 0.97 13.54
N GLU A 62 4.27 -0.03 13.57
CA GLU A 62 4.72 -1.37 13.78
C GLU A 62 4.97 -2.17 12.55
N LEU A 63 4.26 -1.89 11.50
CA LEU A 63 4.37 -2.67 10.29
C LEU A 63 5.10 -1.89 9.23
N ARG A 64 6.06 -2.52 8.61
CA ARG A 64 6.82 -1.90 7.54
C ARG A 64 6.98 -2.87 6.41
N ALA A 65 7.03 -2.35 5.23
CA ALA A 65 7.20 -3.18 4.06
C ALA A 65 7.93 -2.39 3.00
N ARG A 66 8.65 -3.08 2.15
CA ARG A 66 9.16 -2.50 0.92
C ARG A 66 8.25 -2.99 -0.18
N ALA A 67 7.92 -2.13 -1.09
CA ALA A 67 6.96 -2.46 -2.11
C ALA A 67 7.33 -1.80 -3.42
N ARG A 68 6.70 -2.24 -4.47
CA ARG A 68 6.86 -1.69 -5.80
C ARG A 68 5.49 -1.24 -6.27
N VAL A 69 5.41 -0.09 -6.90
CA VAL A 69 4.17 0.39 -7.47
C VAL A 69 3.91 -0.39 -8.74
N VAL A 70 2.82 -1.13 -8.78
CA VAL A 70 2.49 -1.90 -9.97
C VAL A 70 1.50 -1.20 -10.87
N TYR A 71 0.70 -0.30 -10.33
CA TYR A 71 -0.15 0.55 -11.17
C TYR A 71 -0.53 1.81 -10.39
N CYS A 72 -0.91 2.81 -11.14
CA CYS A 72 -1.42 4.04 -10.54
C CYS A 72 -2.57 4.48 -11.43
N GLN A 73 -3.77 4.48 -10.87
CA GLN A 73 -4.97 4.76 -11.63
C GLN A 73 -5.59 6.05 -11.15
N THR A 74 -5.88 6.96 -12.07
CA THR A 74 -6.55 8.21 -11.70
C THR A 74 -8.02 7.93 -11.42
N LEU A 75 -8.51 8.46 -10.33
CA LEU A 75 -9.88 8.29 -9.92
C LEU A 75 -10.69 9.53 -10.28
N PRO A 76 -12.02 9.43 -10.33
CA PRO A 76 -12.84 10.57 -10.73
C PRO A 76 -12.69 11.81 -9.86
N ASP A 77 -12.32 11.63 -8.61
CA ASP A 77 -12.18 12.77 -7.70
C ASP A 77 -10.77 13.35 -7.72
N SER A 78 -9.98 13.00 -8.69
CA SER A 78 -8.62 13.50 -8.85
C SER A 78 -7.64 12.94 -7.83
N THR A 79 -8.03 11.91 -7.12
CA THR A 79 -7.07 11.16 -6.33
C THR A 79 -6.63 9.96 -7.14
N PHE A 80 -5.80 9.12 -6.56
CA PHE A 80 -5.24 8.00 -7.28
C PHE A 80 -5.37 6.73 -6.49
N ALA A 81 -5.59 5.63 -7.20
CA ALA A 81 -5.55 4.30 -6.61
C ALA A 81 -4.22 3.70 -7.02
N VAL A 82 -3.41 3.36 -6.05
CA VAL A 82 -2.06 2.85 -6.30
C VAL A 82 -2.00 1.42 -5.83
N GLY A 83 -1.61 0.53 -6.72
CA GLY A 83 -1.44 -0.87 -6.38
C GLY A 83 0.00 -1.11 -6.02
N LEU A 84 0.21 -1.76 -4.89
CA LEU A 84 1.53 -2.05 -4.37
C LEU A 84 1.73 -3.55 -4.28
N GLU A 85 2.90 -4.00 -4.68
CA GLU A 85 3.30 -5.37 -4.52
C GLU A 85 4.37 -5.39 -3.46
N PHE A 86 4.18 -6.17 -2.41
CA PHE A 86 5.17 -6.22 -1.34
C PHE A 86 6.38 -7.04 -1.79
N LEU A 87 7.54 -6.47 -1.58
CA LEU A 87 8.79 -7.15 -1.89
C LEU A 87 9.38 -7.75 -0.63
N ALA A 88 9.21 -7.10 0.50
CA ALA A 88 9.67 -7.59 1.77
C ALA A 88 8.88 -6.88 2.85
N ARG A 89 8.52 -7.58 3.88
CA ARG A 89 7.80 -6.95 4.97
C ARG A 89 8.27 -7.54 6.28
N THR A 90 8.15 -6.73 7.31
CA THR A 90 8.63 -7.16 8.60
C THR A 90 7.57 -7.89 9.36
N ASP A 91 6.33 -7.82 8.93
CA ASP A 91 5.27 -8.45 9.67
C ASP A 91 4.09 -8.66 8.77
N ALA A 92 3.15 -9.45 9.21
CA ALA A 92 1.97 -9.72 8.42
C ALA A 92 0.96 -8.62 8.64
N TRP A 93 0.39 -8.13 7.56
CA TRP A 93 -0.52 -7.01 7.62
C TRP A 93 -1.96 -7.41 7.84
N VAL A 94 -2.31 -8.61 7.51
CA VAL A 94 -3.70 -9.01 7.52
C VAL A 94 -4.02 -10.17 8.39
N THR A 95 -3.09 -10.74 9.06
CA THR A 95 -3.36 -11.93 9.77
C THR A 95 -3.58 -11.73 11.18
N ARG A 96 -3.88 -10.80 11.70
CA ARG A 96 -4.06 -10.70 13.13
C ARG A 96 -5.39 -10.18 13.46
#